data_15157a83c806cf0efdec22f36d89c576
#
_entry.id   15157a83c806cf0efdec22f36d89c576
#
_cell.length_a   1.000
_cell.length_b   1.000
_cell.length_c   1.000
_cell.angle_alpha   90.00
_cell.angle_beta   90.00
_cell.angle_gamma   90.00
#
_symmetry.space_group_name_H-M   'P 1'
#
loop_
_entity.id
_entity.type
_entity.pdbx_description
1 polymer ?
#
loop_
_entity_poly.entity_id
_entity_poly.type
_entity_poly.pdbx_seq_one_letter_code
_entity_poly.pdbx_strand_id
1 'polypeptide(L)'
;MRLSTYRAAALTLALLLPASTLQAQETPVPPPAEQTPAAPAEEAPAVPAPDQSPEQAPDAEPAPSGEEPEPTPEEQKAAPRDPLEVYADLNLFGEIFDRIRSEYVDAPDEQELIRAAIQGMLTSLDPHSGYLPPADYDEMREDTSGEFGGLGIEVTMEEDVIKVVSPIDDTPAAQAGIMANDLIVRIDGTDVQGLSLDEAVGKMRGPIGTATKITVVREGIDEPLEFELTRAVIAMRAVRWSLEGDIGVVRLSRFSEQAFVGIENAIKDIYAERDGVAPKGIILDLRNNPGGLVDQSVYVADAFLKQGAVVMTRGRLPQESARYDAKPDPLDAQIADVPLVVLINGGSASASEIVAGALQDHKRATLVGTRSFGKGSVQSIISLGPDGAMRLTTARYYTPNNRSIQALGITPDIEVRQVVPEELQGRDEIIGEAGLAGHITVEGQEETTVGSSVYVPQDKAEDAQLQFALRLINGEETNEAYPPRAE
;
A
#
# COMPACT_ATOMS: atom_id res chain seq x y z
N MET A 1 -5.18 60.29 46.93
CA MET A 1 -4.30 60.94 47.95
C MET A 1 -3.22 59.93 48.34
N ARG A 2 -1.97 60.34 48.16
CA ARG A 2 -0.69 59.70 48.50
C ARG A 2 -0.15 58.60 47.60
N LEU A 3 0.74 59.02 46.66
CA LEU A 3 1.86 58.33 46.11
C LEU A 3 2.79 57.75 47.19
N SER A 4 3.38 56.60 46.93
CA SER A 4 4.69 56.24 47.49
C SER A 4 5.48 55.48 46.45
N THR A 5 6.47 56.19 45.96
CA THR A 5 7.59 55.74 45.14
C THR A 5 8.60 54.95 45.96
N TYR A 6 9.06 53.79 45.45
CA TYR A 6 10.37 53.26 45.86
C TYR A 6 11.27 53.04 44.63
N ARG A 7 12.42 53.74 44.70
CA ARG A 7 13.52 53.73 43.75
C ARG A 7 14.40 52.50 43.95
N ALA A 8 14.80 52.01 42.83
CA ALA A 8 16.08 51.40 42.39
C ALA A 8 17.20 51.12 43.41
N ALA A 9 17.79 49.96 43.31
CA ALA A 9 19.22 49.77 43.45
C ALA A 9 19.67 48.67 42.50
N ALA A 10 20.41 49.05 41.44
CA ALA A 10 21.14 48.17 40.56
C ALA A 10 22.40 47.72 41.30
N LEU A 11 22.64 46.42 41.35
CA LEU A 11 23.94 45.86 41.72
C LEU A 11 24.46 45.04 40.57
N THR A 12 25.37 45.62 39.79
CA THR A 12 26.15 44.96 38.75
C THR A 12 27.24 44.12 39.43
N LEU A 13 27.14 42.80 39.32
CA LEU A 13 28.24 41.92 39.68
C LEU A 13 28.76 41.27 38.39
N ALA A 14 29.92 41.78 37.92
CA ALA A 14 30.68 41.20 36.82
C ALA A 14 31.42 39.98 37.33
N LEU A 15 31.03 38.77 36.90
CA LEU A 15 31.81 37.54 37.06
C LEU A 15 32.50 37.26 35.72
N LEU A 16 33.84 37.51 35.74
CA LEU A 16 34.80 37.02 34.75
C LEU A 16 34.89 35.49 34.86
N LEU A 17 34.45 34.76 33.84
CA LEU A 17 34.79 33.33 33.66
C LEU A 17 35.79 33.23 32.49
N PRO A 18 36.82 32.39 32.60
CA PRO A 18 37.81 32.26 31.53
C PRO A 18 37.27 31.49 30.36
N ALA A 19 37.56 31.97 29.14
CA ALA A 19 37.27 31.28 27.91
C ALA A 19 38.11 30.02 27.80
N SER A 20 37.46 28.88 27.97
CA SER A 20 38.03 27.58 27.60
C SER A 20 37.79 27.39 26.10
N THR A 21 38.84 27.45 25.34
CA THR A 21 38.84 27.08 23.92
C THR A 21 38.60 25.58 23.82
N LEU A 22 37.38 25.19 23.39
CA LEU A 22 37.07 23.85 22.93
C LEU A 22 37.75 23.67 21.56
N GLN A 23 38.89 22.99 21.54
CA GLN A 23 39.46 22.45 20.30
C GLN A 23 38.59 21.31 19.85
N ALA A 24 37.94 21.47 18.71
CA ALA A 24 37.30 20.35 17.99
C ALA A 24 38.43 19.36 17.60
N GLN A 25 38.37 18.18 18.16
CA GLN A 25 39.15 17.04 17.66
C GLN A 25 38.53 16.58 16.36
N GLU A 26 39.16 16.89 15.24
CA GLU A 26 38.93 16.24 13.97
C GLU A 26 39.29 14.77 14.11
N THR A 27 38.28 13.91 13.96
CA THR A 27 38.51 12.47 13.79
C THR A 27 39.18 12.23 12.44
N PRO A 28 40.31 11.52 12.37
CA PRO A 28 40.96 11.27 11.10
C PRO A 28 40.10 10.38 10.20
N VAL A 29 39.85 10.87 8.97
CA VAL A 29 39.27 10.08 7.89
C VAL A 29 40.24 8.96 7.54
N PRO A 30 39.83 7.68 7.51
CA PRO A 30 40.70 6.60 7.07
C PRO A 30 41.08 6.80 5.60
N PRO A 31 42.34 6.49 5.22
CA PRO A 31 42.76 6.59 3.83
C PRO A 31 42.02 5.59 2.93
N PRO A 32 41.79 5.91 1.63
CA PRO A 32 41.17 5.01 0.71
C PRO A 32 41.97 3.72 0.61
N ALA A 33 41.26 2.58 0.63
CA ALA A 33 41.88 1.25 0.51
C ALA A 33 42.67 1.17 -0.80
N GLU A 34 43.97 0.86 -0.68
CA GLU A 34 44.86 0.51 -1.77
C GLU A 34 44.29 -0.70 -2.51
N GLN A 35 43.94 -0.54 -3.77
CA GLN A 35 43.58 -1.64 -4.64
C GLN A 35 44.78 -2.50 -4.91
N THR A 36 44.85 -3.67 -4.30
CA THR A 36 45.82 -4.73 -4.61
C THR A 36 45.58 -5.16 -6.06
N PRO A 37 46.63 -5.17 -6.91
CA PRO A 37 46.47 -5.66 -8.28
C PRO A 37 46.14 -7.16 -8.24
N ALA A 38 45.11 -7.53 -9.03
CA ALA A 38 44.73 -8.92 -9.21
C ALA A 38 45.90 -9.75 -9.74
N ALA A 39 46.15 -10.88 -9.10
CA ALA A 39 47.10 -11.87 -9.57
C ALA A 39 46.67 -12.41 -10.96
N PRO A 40 47.60 -12.72 -11.87
CA PRO A 40 47.26 -13.26 -13.17
C PRO A 40 46.61 -14.64 -12.99
N ALA A 41 45.54 -14.88 -13.76
CA ALA A 41 44.81 -16.13 -13.81
C ALA A 41 45.78 -17.24 -14.33
N GLU A 42 45.86 -18.30 -13.57
CA GLU A 42 46.56 -19.54 -13.93
C GLU A 42 45.77 -20.22 -15.05
N GLU A 43 46.41 -20.42 -16.21
CA GLU A 43 45.86 -21.13 -17.35
C GLU A 43 45.55 -22.58 -16.97
N ALA A 44 44.28 -22.97 -17.05
CA ALA A 44 43.87 -24.37 -16.96
C ALA A 44 44.36 -25.14 -18.23
N PRO A 45 44.84 -26.42 -18.09
CA PRO A 45 45.35 -27.17 -19.20
C PRO A 45 44.27 -27.50 -20.25
N ALA A 46 44.60 -27.27 -21.49
CA ALA A 46 43.79 -27.55 -22.66
C ALA A 46 43.48 -29.06 -22.77
N VAL A 47 42.21 -29.39 -22.83
CA VAL A 47 41.71 -30.73 -23.20
C VAL A 47 41.81 -30.84 -24.71
N PRO A 48 42.42 -31.89 -25.31
CA PRO A 48 42.52 -32.06 -26.74
C PRO A 48 41.14 -32.34 -27.36
N ALA A 49 40.81 -31.61 -28.42
CA ALA A 49 39.65 -31.83 -29.25
C ALA A 49 39.71 -33.18 -29.94
N PRO A 50 38.59 -33.94 -30.10
CA PRO A 50 38.58 -35.13 -30.94
C PRO A 50 38.61 -34.74 -32.43
N ASP A 51 39.51 -35.43 -33.13
CA ASP A 51 39.68 -35.42 -34.59
C ASP A 51 38.38 -35.91 -35.26
N GLN A 52 37.69 -35.03 -35.98
CA GLN A 52 36.58 -35.39 -36.86
C GLN A 52 36.96 -35.01 -38.30
N SER A 53 37.44 -35.98 -39.02
CA SER A 53 37.50 -35.91 -40.47
C SER A 53 36.09 -35.85 -41.06
N PRO A 54 35.82 -35.06 -42.09
CA PRO A 54 34.49 -34.93 -42.64
C PRO A 54 34.15 -36.17 -43.48
N GLU A 55 33.22 -36.98 -43.03
CA GLU A 55 32.54 -37.99 -43.83
C GLU A 55 31.52 -37.29 -44.76
N GLN A 56 31.70 -37.48 -46.06
CA GLN A 56 30.84 -36.92 -47.10
C GLN A 56 29.43 -37.50 -46.98
N ALA A 57 28.45 -36.68 -46.65
CA ALA A 57 27.04 -37.00 -46.79
C ALA A 57 26.59 -36.81 -48.25
N PRO A 58 25.64 -37.63 -48.73
CA PRO A 58 25.18 -37.57 -50.12
C PRO A 58 24.34 -36.32 -50.41
N ASP A 59 24.39 -35.85 -51.65
CA ASP A 59 23.67 -34.69 -52.18
C ASP A 59 22.17 -34.73 -51.79
N ALA A 60 21.74 -33.78 -50.93
CA ALA A 60 20.34 -33.50 -50.68
C ALA A 60 19.88 -32.41 -51.67
N GLU A 61 18.81 -32.67 -52.39
CA GLU A 61 18.12 -31.69 -53.25
C GLU A 61 17.76 -30.42 -52.43
N PRO A 62 17.83 -29.22 -53.06
CA PRO A 62 17.46 -27.98 -52.40
C PRO A 62 15.95 -28.01 -52.06
N ALA A 63 15.64 -27.89 -50.75
CA ALA A 63 14.29 -27.67 -50.29
C ALA A 63 13.71 -26.36 -50.90
N PRO A 64 12.41 -26.31 -51.22
CA PRO A 64 11.76 -25.11 -51.75
C PRO A 64 11.93 -23.97 -50.77
N SER A 65 12.31 -22.79 -51.29
CA SER A 65 12.33 -21.54 -50.53
C SER A 65 10.95 -21.26 -49.94
N GLY A 66 10.77 -21.63 -48.70
CA GLY A 66 9.59 -21.21 -47.93
C GLY A 66 9.63 -19.69 -47.80
N GLU A 67 8.63 -19.00 -48.30
CA GLU A 67 8.36 -17.62 -47.97
C GLU A 67 8.30 -17.56 -46.43
N GLU A 68 9.11 -16.69 -45.81
CA GLU A 68 8.95 -16.37 -44.40
C GLU A 68 7.48 -15.94 -44.16
N PRO A 69 6.78 -16.47 -43.17
CA PRO A 69 5.43 -16.06 -42.92
C PRO A 69 5.39 -14.55 -42.68
N GLU A 70 4.46 -13.86 -43.33
CA GLU A 70 4.24 -12.43 -43.08
C GLU A 70 3.98 -12.25 -41.57
N PRO A 71 4.60 -11.25 -40.91
CA PRO A 71 4.44 -11.03 -39.49
C PRO A 71 2.96 -10.79 -39.18
N THR A 72 2.50 -11.41 -38.10
CA THR A 72 1.12 -11.24 -37.60
C THR A 72 0.83 -9.77 -37.26
N PRO A 73 -0.44 -9.33 -37.27
CA PRO A 73 -0.79 -7.95 -36.89
C PRO A 73 -0.27 -7.54 -35.49
N GLU A 74 -0.01 -8.49 -34.60
CA GLU A 74 0.59 -8.26 -33.28
C GLU A 74 2.10 -8.03 -33.36
N GLU A 75 2.80 -8.79 -34.19
CA GLU A 75 4.24 -8.57 -34.45
C GLU A 75 4.50 -7.24 -35.17
N GLN A 76 3.55 -6.78 -36.01
CA GLN A 76 3.62 -5.45 -36.65
C GLN A 76 3.40 -4.31 -35.64
N LYS A 77 2.67 -4.54 -34.53
CA LYS A 77 2.45 -3.55 -33.47
C LYS A 77 3.65 -3.38 -32.53
N ALA A 78 4.57 -4.35 -32.53
CA ALA A 78 5.74 -4.38 -31.65
C ALA A 78 7.02 -3.81 -32.30
N ALA A 79 7.05 -3.53 -33.61
CA ALA A 79 8.21 -2.91 -34.26
C ALA A 79 8.37 -1.45 -33.76
N PRO A 80 9.58 -1.05 -33.32
CA PRO A 80 9.82 0.35 -32.94
C PRO A 80 9.57 1.25 -34.17
N ARG A 81 8.68 2.26 -33.97
CA ARG A 81 8.42 3.28 -34.99
C ARG A 81 9.71 4.05 -35.34
N ASP A 82 9.80 4.54 -36.59
CA ASP A 82 10.88 5.42 -36.96
C ASP A 82 10.95 6.63 -36.01
N PRO A 83 12.11 6.91 -35.39
CA PRO A 83 12.26 8.09 -34.53
C PRO A 83 11.79 9.40 -35.19
N LEU A 84 11.94 9.55 -36.53
CA LEU A 84 11.47 10.71 -37.25
C LEU A 84 9.93 10.86 -37.22
N GLU A 85 9.19 9.77 -37.26
CA GLU A 85 7.72 9.80 -37.12
C GLU A 85 7.31 10.20 -35.73
N VAL A 86 8.01 9.72 -34.70
CA VAL A 86 7.75 10.11 -33.30
C VAL A 86 8.00 11.61 -33.10
N TYR A 87 9.08 12.15 -33.68
CA TYR A 87 9.34 13.59 -33.61
C TYR A 87 8.30 14.42 -34.37
N ALA A 88 7.79 13.92 -35.50
CA ALA A 88 6.70 14.58 -36.23
C ALA A 88 5.43 14.69 -35.37
N ASP A 89 5.05 13.62 -34.66
CA ASP A 89 3.90 13.62 -33.74
C ASP A 89 4.11 14.57 -32.55
N LEU A 90 5.30 14.65 -31.99
CA LEU A 90 5.63 15.60 -30.92
C LEU A 90 5.59 17.05 -31.40
N ASN A 91 6.00 17.32 -32.63
CA ASN A 91 5.88 18.66 -33.24
C ASN A 91 4.38 19.03 -33.41
N LEU A 92 3.56 18.09 -33.94
CA LEU A 92 2.10 18.29 -34.04
C LEU A 92 1.47 18.59 -32.68
N PHE A 93 1.87 17.87 -31.61
CA PHE A 93 1.41 18.16 -30.26
C PHE A 93 1.76 19.60 -29.84
N GLY A 94 3.02 20.03 -30.09
CA GLY A 94 3.47 21.38 -29.81
C GLY A 94 2.67 22.46 -30.59
N GLU A 95 2.42 22.25 -31.89
CA GLU A 95 1.63 23.16 -32.72
C GLU A 95 0.17 23.28 -32.20
N ILE A 96 -0.44 22.17 -31.78
CA ILE A 96 -1.79 22.17 -31.20
C ILE A 96 -1.78 22.95 -29.87
N PHE A 97 -0.80 22.70 -29.00
CA PHE A 97 -0.66 23.42 -27.73
C PHE A 97 -0.51 24.93 -27.93
N ASP A 98 0.35 25.38 -28.86
CA ASP A 98 0.55 26.79 -29.18
C ASP A 98 -0.74 27.43 -29.73
N ARG A 99 -1.51 26.69 -30.54
CA ARG A 99 -2.77 27.16 -31.07
C ARG A 99 -3.83 27.33 -29.98
N ILE A 100 -3.94 26.35 -29.05
CA ILE A 100 -4.85 26.46 -27.88
C ILE A 100 -4.48 27.70 -27.06
N ARG A 101 -3.19 27.90 -26.78
CA ARG A 101 -2.66 29.02 -26.03
C ARG A 101 -3.01 30.39 -26.63
N SER A 102 -2.96 30.46 -27.98
CA SER A 102 -3.12 31.74 -28.71
C SER A 102 -4.56 32.03 -29.15
N GLU A 103 -5.37 30.99 -29.40
CA GLU A 103 -6.68 31.14 -30.08
C GLU A 103 -7.87 30.74 -29.21
N TYR A 104 -7.65 30.07 -28.04
CA TYR A 104 -8.77 29.71 -27.18
C TYR A 104 -9.49 30.97 -26.63
N VAL A 105 -10.81 30.87 -26.44
CA VAL A 105 -11.69 32.01 -26.09
C VAL A 105 -11.25 32.73 -24.80
N ASP A 106 -10.77 31.97 -23.79
CA ASP A 106 -10.21 32.52 -22.56
C ASP A 106 -8.74 32.08 -22.44
N ALA A 107 -7.91 32.90 -21.78
CA ALA A 107 -6.50 32.53 -21.57
C ALA A 107 -6.39 31.28 -20.69
N PRO A 108 -5.94 30.12 -21.22
CA PRO A 108 -5.87 28.90 -20.43
C PRO A 108 -4.68 28.92 -19.48
N ASP A 109 -4.78 28.16 -18.39
CA ASP A 109 -3.64 27.81 -17.57
C ASP A 109 -2.75 26.80 -18.32
N GLU A 110 -1.58 27.22 -18.74
CA GLU A 110 -0.66 26.40 -19.52
C GLU A 110 -0.17 25.16 -18.74
N GLN A 111 0.03 25.33 -17.44
CA GLN A 111 0.49 24.24 -16.56
C GLN A 111 -0.58 23.16 -16.39
N GLU A 112 -1.81 23.59 -16.22
CA GLU A 112 -2.97 22.69 -16.11
C GLU A 112 -3.18 21.92 -17.42
N LEU A 113 -3.07 22.57 -18.58
CA LEU A 113 -3.15 21.92 -19.90
C LEU A 113 -2.08 20.84 -20.08
N ILE A 114 -0.84 21.13 -19.70
CA ILE A 114 0.26 20.17 -19.80
C ILE A 114 0.00 18.97 -18.87
N ARG A 115 -0.41 19.23 -17.63
CA ARG A 115 -0.74 18.17 -16.67
C ARG A 115 -1.89 17.29 -17.15
N ALA A 116 -2.95 17.91 -17.73
CA ALA A 116 -4.07 17.18 -18.32
C ALA A 116 -3.63 16.30 -19.50
N ALA A 117 -2.71 16.78 -20.34
CA ALA A 117 -2.15 16.00 -21.44
C ALA A 117 -1.31 14.81 -20.93
N ILE A 118 -0.45 15.01 -19.91
CA ILE A 118 0.33 13.95 -19.27
C ILE A 118 -0.60 12.91 -18.65
N GLN A 119 -1.62 13.35 -17.91
CA GLN A 119 -2.63 12.47 -17.32
C GLN A 119 -3.36 11.67 -18.41
N GLY A 120 -3.77 12.31 -19.51
CA GLY A 120 -4.42 11.66 -20.64
C GLY A 120 -3.57 10.57 -21.28
N MET A 121 -2.27 10.79 -21.46
CA MET A 121 -1.34 9.76 -21.96
C MET A 121 -1.27 8.55 -21.02
N LEU A 122 -1.15 8.77 -19.72
CA LEU A 122 -1.00 7.70 -18.74
C LEU A 122 -2.30 6.89 -18.58
N THR A 123 -3.44 7.56 -18.47
CA THR A 123 -4.75 6.90 -18.35
C THR A 123 -5.20 6.18 -19.61
N SER A 124 -4.60 6.49 -20.78
CA SER A 124 -4.85 5.74 -22.01
C SER A 124 -4.21 4.34 -22.04
N LEU A 125 -3.27 4.07 -21.13
CA LEU A 125 -2.58 2.77 -21.02
C LEU A 125 -3.43 1.75 -20.24
N ASP A 126 -3.90 2.15 -19.07
CA ASP A 126 -4.71 1.35 -18.15
C ASP A 126 -5.33 2.25 -17.05
N PRO A 127 -6.32 1.76 -16.26
CA PRO A 127 -6.99 2.57 -15.25
C PRO A 127 -6.12 2.87 -14.00
N HIS A 128 -4.95 2.29 -13.88
CA HIS A 128 -4.07 2.43 -12.71
C HIS A 128 -2.86 3.31 -12.96
N SER A 129 -2.46 3.49 -14.21
CA SER A 129 -1.41 4.43 -14.58
C SER A 129 -1.91 5.88 -14.50
N GLY A 130 -1.08 6.79 -14.00
CA GLY A 130 -1.48 8.17 -13.81
C GLY A 130 -0.35 9.07 -13.32
N TYR A 131 -0.57 10.38 -13.44
CA TYR A 131 0.28 11.40 -12.88
C TYR A 131 -0.22 11.77 -11.48
N LEU A 132 0.70 11.85 -10.53
CA LEU A 132 0.46 12.28 -9.16
C LEU A 132 1.07 13.68 -8.98
N PRO A 133 0.26 14.75 -8.93
CA PRO A 133 0.73 16.06 -8.51
C PRO A 133 1.44 16.00 -7.15
N PRO A 134 2.25 17.01 -6.78
CA PRO A 134 3.01 16.95 -5.53
C PRO A 134 2.17 16.62 -4.29
N ALA A 135 0.99 17.22 -4.16
CA ALA A 135 0.10 16.97 -3.02
C ALA A 135 -0.39 15.52 -2.96
N ASP A 136 -0.83 14.97 -4.10
CA ASP A 136 -1.30 13.58 -4.19
C ASP A 136 -0.15 12.58 -3.97
N TYR A 137 1.07 12.96 -4.39
CA TYR A 137 2.26 12.15 -4.15
C TYR A 137 2.64 12.13 -2.66
N ASP A 138 2.54 13.27 -1.97
CA ASP A 138 2.78 13.34 -0.54
C ASP A 138 1.73 12.55 0.24
N GLU A 139 0.44 12.65 -0.11
CA GLU A 139 -0.64 11.85 0.48
C GLU A 139 -0.39 10.34 0.26
N MET A 140 -0.01 9.94 -0.96
CA MET A 140 0.31 8.54 -1.25
C MET A 140 1.50 8.06 -0.39
N ARG A 141 2.49 8.92 -0.13
CA ARG A 141 3.63 8.58 0.75
C ARG A 141 3.21 8.42 2.20
N GLU A 142 2.34 9.30 2.71
CA GLU A 142 1.74 9.16 4.06
C GLU A 142 0.95 7.85 4.19
N ASP A 143 0.13 7.54 3.21
CA ASP A 143 -0.63 6.29 3.14
C ASP A 143 0.27 5.05 3.10
N THR A 144 1.40 5.14 2.39
CA THR A 144 2.37 4.06 2.24
C THR A 144 3.18 3.83 3.51
N SER A 145 3.67 4.92 4.12
CA SER A 145 4.38 4.83 5.41
C SER A 145 3.46 4.38 6.54
N GLY A 146 2.17 4.66 6.44
CA GLY A 146 1.21 4.46 7.52
C GLY A 146 1.36 5.49 8.63
N GLU A 147 1.99 6.62 8.33
CA GLU A 147 2.27 7.70 9.26
C GLU A 147 2.02 9.06 8.60
N PHE A 148 1.48 10.00 9.34
CA PHE A 148 1.28 11.37 8.86
C PHE A 148 1.59 12.40 9.95
N GLY A 149 1.87 13.62 9.54
CA GLY A 149 2.05 14.75 10.45
C GLY A 149 0.70 15.29 10.92
N GLY A 150 0.44 15.22 12.23
CA GLY A 150 -0.86 15.62 12.78
C GLY A 150 -0.87 15.80 14.28
N LEU A 151 -2.08 15.92 14.82
CA LEU A 151 -2.33 16.19 16.23
C LEU A 151 -2.71 14.93 17.03
N GLY A 152 -3.15 13.86 16.33
CA GLY A 152 -3.61 12.63 16.94
C GLY A 152 -5.01 12.74 17.55
N ILE A 153 -5.96 13.24 16.75
CA ILE A 153 -7.38 13.37 17.14
C ILE A 153 -8.23 12.62 16.13
N GLU A 154 -9.07 11.72 16.61
CA GLU A 154 -10.15 11.15 15.81
C GLU A 154 -11.36 12.09 15.89
N VAL A 155 -11.85 12.52 14.74
CA VAL A 155 -12.90 13.54 14.64
C VAL A 155 -14.06 13.10 13.74
N THR A 156 -15.22 13.70 13.98
CA THR A 156 -16.42 13.56 13.13
C THR A 156 -17.08 14.92 12.97
N MET A 157 -17.97 15.03 11.98
CA MET A 157 -18.80 16.23 11.81
C MET A 157 -20.14 15.99 12.53
N GLU A 158 -20.54 16.92 13.41
CA GLU A 158 -21.83 16.93 14.08
C GLU A 158 -22.40 18.35 14.06
N GLU A 159 -23.56 18.57 13.45
CA GLU A 159 -24.23 19.87 13.33
C GLU A 159 -23.30 21.02 12.83
N ASP A 160 -22.57 20.79 11.74
CA ASP A 160 -21.61 21.72 11.14
C ASP A 160 -20.43 22.11 12.08
N VAL A 161 -20.16 21.33 13.12
CA VAL A 161 -19.02 21.49 14.03
C VAL A 161 -18.20 20.21 14.06
N ILE A 162 -16.90 20.35 14.27
CA ILE A 162 -16.00 19.19 14.39
C ILE A 162 -16.00 18.70 15.81
N LYS A 163 -16.49 17.48 16.01
CA LYS A 163 -16.52 16.82 17.31
C LYS A 163 -15.35 15.86 17.45
N VAL A 164 -14.64 15.96 18.56
CA VAL A 164 -13.63 14.98 18.95
C VAL A 164 -14.32 13.69 19.37
N VAL A 165 -14.07 12.61 18.62
CA VAL A 165 -14.49 11.26 19.00
C VAL A 165 -13.59 10.75 20.12
N SER A 166 -12.28 10.79 19.90
CA SER A 166 -11.26 10.52 20.91
C SER A 166 -9.90 11.10 20.53
N PRO A 167 -9.09 11.57 21.49
CA PRO A 167 -7.65 11.72 21.26
C PRO A 167 -7.01 10.33 21.18
N ILE A 168 -5.95 10.23 20.36
CA ILE A 168 -5.13 9.02 20.26
C ILE A 168 -4.08 9.07 21.38
N ASP A 169 -3.90 7.98 22.10
CA ASP A 169 -2.93 7.90 23.20
C ASP A 169 -1.51 8.28 22.73
N ASP A 170 -0.72 8.87 23.63
CA ASP A 170 0.66 9.30 23.42
C ASP A 170 0.88 10.38 22.33
N THR A 171 -0.19 10.98 21.79
CA THR A 171 -0.15 12.05 20.79
C THR A 171 -0.18 13.45 21.40
N PRO A 172 0.17 14.50 20.63
CA PRO A 172 0.11 15.89 21.11
C PRO A 172 -1.25 16.29 21.69
N ALA A 173 -2.34 15.84 21.09
CA ALA A 173 -3.68 16.15 21.54
C ALA A 173 -4.00 15.52 22.90
N ALA A 174 -3.68 14.24 23.08
CA ALA A 174 -3.85 13.54 24.35
C ALA A 174 -3.01 14.18 25.48
N GLN A 175 -1.75 14.49 25.18
CA GLN A 175 -0.82 15.14 26.13
C GLN A 175 -1.27 16.54 26.52
N ALA A 176 -1.91 17.28 25.62
CA ALA A 176 -2.44 18.62 25.89
C ALA A 176 -3.78 18.58 26.66
N GLY A 177 -4.40 17.42 26.81
CA GLY A 177 -5.66 17.27 27.55
C GLY A 177 -6.91 17.56 26.72
N ILE A 178 -6.86 17.36 25.40
CA ILE A 178 -8.05 17.27 24.56
C ILE A 178 -8.82 16.01 24.95
N MET A 179 -10.15 16.10 24.98
CA MET A 179 -11.04 15.04 25.47
C MET A 179 -12.07 14.65 24.42
N ALA A 180 -12.60 13.45 24.56
CA ALA A 180 -13.77 13.01 23.78
C ALA A 180 -14.95 13.97 24.04
N ASN A 181 -15.73 14.24 23.02
CA ASN A 181 -16.83 15.20 22.95
C ASN A 181 -16.44 16.69 22.99
N ASP A 182 -15.16 17.05 22.99
CA ASP A 182 -14.76 18.43 22.71
C ASP A 182 -15.26 18.84 21.31
N LEU A 183 -15.76 20.07 21.19
CA LEU A 183 -16.18 20.64 19.91
C LEU A 183 -15.09 21.62 19.43
N ILE A 184 -14.41 21.31 18.34
CA ILE A 184 -13.42 22.18 17.71
C ILE A 184 -14.17 23.26 16.93
N VAL A 185 -14.01 24.51 17.32
CA VAL A 185 -14.71 25.65 16.73
C VAL A 185 -13.78 26.53 15.89
N ARG A 186 -12.44 26.51 16.14
CA ARG A 186 -11.45 27.23 15.33
C ARG A 186 -10.17 26.44 15.18
N ILE A 187 -9.53 26.63 14.02
CA ILE A 187 -8.18 26.13 13.69
C ILE A 187 -7.38 27.32 13.17
N ASP A 188 -6.25 27.65 13.82
CA ASP A 188 -5.39 28.80 13.51
C ASP A 188 -6.17 30.13 13.36
N GLY A 189 -7.15 30.31 14.25
CA GLY A 189 -8.01 31.51 14.27
C GLY A 189 -9.12 31.54 13.21
N THR A 190 -9.19 30.55 12.31
CA THR A 190 -10.26 30.39 11.31
C THR A 190 -11.39 29.58 11.90
N ASP A 191 -12.62 30.07 11.82
CA ASP A 191 -13.80 29.32 12.24
C ASP A 191 -13.98 28.06 11.36
N VAL A 192 -14.32 26.94 11.97
CA VAL A 192 -14.55 25.65 11.26
C VAL A 192 -15.93 25.55 10.64
N GLN A 193 -16.85 26.42 11.04
CA GLN A 193 -18.22 26.43 10.51
C GLN A 193 -18.21 26.66 9.00
N GLY A 194 -18.87 25.75 8.25
CA GLY A 194 -18.93 25.79 6.80
C GLY A 194 -17.77 25.10 6.07
N LEU A 195 -16.80 24.57 6.80
CA LEU A 195 -15.78 23.66 6.24
C LEU A 195 -16.32 22.23 6.15
N SER A 196 -15.89 21.49 5.15
CA SER A 196 -16.03 20.04 5.15
C SER A 196 -15.10 19.40 6.19
N LEU A 197 -15.37 18.16 6.57
CA LEU A 197 -14.49 17.42 7.49
C LEU A 197 -13.06 17.31 6.92
N ASP A 198 -12.93 17.04 5.62
CA ASP A 198 -11.62 16.90 4.94
C ASP A 198 -10.83 18.21 4.94
N GLU A 199 -11.50 19.35 4.68
CA GLU A 199 -10.85 20.67 4.75
C GLU A 199 -10.34 20.99 6.16
N ALA A 200 -11.11 20.65 7.18
CA ALA A 200 -10.71 20.88 8.54
C ALA A 200 -9.59 19.92 9.00
N VAL A 201 -9.66 18.64 8.61
CA VAL A 201 -8.58 17.66 8.83
C VAL A 201 -7.31 18.11 8.12
N GLY A 202 -7.40 18.59 6.86
CA GLY A 202 -6.28 19.14 6.11
C GLY A 202 -5.59 20.32 6.83
N LYS A 203 -6.35 21.17 7.55
CA LYS A 203 -5.78 22.26 8.36
C LYS A 203 -5.10 21.75 9.64
N MET A 204 -5.61 20.68 10.24
CA MET A 204 -5.01 20.05 11.43
C MET A 204 -3.77 19.22 11.10
N ARG A 205 -3.70 18.61 9.89
CA ARG A 205 -2.51 17.96 9.35
C ARG A 205 -1.47 18.98 8.92
N GLY A 206 -0.25 18.53 8.66
CA GLY A 206 0.84 19.36 8.13
C GLY A 206 2.22 18.86 8.57
N PRO A 207 3.29 19.57 8.18
CA PRO A 207 4.66 19.13 8.44
C PRO A 207 4.93 18.92 9.93
N ILE A 208 5.60 17.82 10.25
CA ILE A 208 6.00 17.46 11.62
C ILE A 208 6.84 18.59 12.23
N GLY A 209 6.61 18.90 13.50
CA GLY A 209 7.31 19.95 14.22
C GLY A 209 6.72 21.36 14.02
N THR A 210 5.71 21.53 13.15
CA THR A 210 5.00 22.80 13.02
C THR A 210 3.89 22.93 14.06
N ALA A 211 3.67 24.16 14.57
CA ALA A 211 2.60 24.43 15.53
C ALA A 211 1.28 24.72 14.82
N THR A 212 0.19 24.39 15.48
CA THR A 212 -1.18 24.81 15.13
C THR A 212 -1.95 25.11 16.38
N LYS A 213 -2.88 26.05 16.32
CA LYS A 213 -3.72 26.46 17.44
C LYS A 213 -5.14 26.01 17.19
N ILE A 214 -5.69 25.20 18.10
CA ILE A 214 -7.10 24.82 18.06
C ILE A 214 -7.85 25.43 19.24
N THR A 215 -9.08 25.87 18.99
CA THR A 215 -10.01 26.37 20.02
C THR A 215 -11.15 25.38 20.12
N VAL A 216 -11.41 24.89 21.32
CA VAL A 216 -12.49 23.93 21.58
C VAL A 216 -13.50 24.50 22.58
N VAL A 217 -14.74 24.09 22.45
CA VAL A 217 -15.79 24.27 23.42
C VAL A 217 -16.04 22.92 24.12
N ARG A 218 -16.01 22.92 25.43
CA ARG A 218 -16.16 21.71 26.26
C ARG A 218 -17.37 21.85 27.15
N GLU A 219 -18.20 20.82 27.23
CA GLU A 219 -19.34 20.80 28.09
C GLU A 219 -18.94 21.04 29.55
N GLY A 220 -19.66 21.94 30.26
CA GLY A 220 -19.37 22.31 31.63
C GLY A 220 -18.28 23.38 31.83
N ILE A 221 -17.71 23.93 30.74
CA ILE A 221 -16.74 25.03 30.78
C ILE A 221 -17.31 26.19 29.94
N ASP A 222 -17.54 27.35 30.61
CA ASP A 222 -18.17 28.51 29.94
C ASP A 222 -17.28 29.20 28.92
N GLU A 223 -15.94 29.16 29.09
CA GLU A 223 -15.00 29.81 28.19
C GLU A 223 -14.36 28.81 27.23
N PRO A 224 -14.21 29.16 25.93
CA PRO A 224 -13.50 28.33 24.99
C PRO A 224 -12.05 28.09 25.44
N LEU A 225 -11.57 26.84 25.28
CA LEU A 225 -10.22 26.42 25.61
C LEU A 225 -9.34 26.54 24.36
N GLU A 226 -8.16 27.13 24.55
CA GLU A 226 -7.18 27.27 23.48
C GLU A 226 -6.01 26.32 23.72
N PHE A 227 -5.67 25.51 22.70
CA PHE A 227 -4.55 24.57 22.70
C PHE A 227 -3.59 24.93 21.58
N GLU A 228 -2.33 25.17 21.92
CA GLU A 228 -1.25 25.26 20.94
C GLU A 228 -0.55 23.91 20.89
N LEU A 229 -0.65 23.23 19.76
CA LEU A 229 -0.19 21.85 19.55
C LEU A 229 0.89 21.83 18.50
N THR A 230 1.95 21.06 18.75
CA THR A 230 2.98 20.79 17.76
C THR A 230 2.66 19.48 17.05
N ARG A 231 2.56 19.52 15.70
CA ARG A 231 2.31 18.32 14.91
C ARG A 231 3.41 17.30 15.12
N ALA A 232 3.03 16.06 15.39
CA ALA A 232 3.92 14.92 15.56
C ALA A 232 3.60 13.83 14.53
N VAL A 233 4.43 12.80 14.47
CA VAL A 233 4.13 11.57 13.71
C VAL A 233 2.95 10.88 14.36
N ILE A 234 1.88 10.66 13.59
CA ILE A 234 0.70 9.90 14.00
C ILE A 234 0.67 8.60 13.19
N ALA A 235 0.85 7.48 13.86
CA ALA A 235 0.79 6.17 13.22
C ALA A 235 -0.66 5.72 12.99
N MET A 236 -0.96 5.32 11.77
CA MET A 236 -2.23 4.70 11.39
C MET A 236 -2.20 3.22 11.73
N ARG A 237 -3.11 2.77 12.59
CA ARG A 237 -3.19 1.34 12.96
C ARG A 237 -3.75 0.52 11.80
N ALA A 238 -2.86 -0.05 10.98
CA ALA A 238 -3.23 -0.96 9.90
C ALA A 238 -3.73 -2.32 10.40
N VAL A 239 -3.30 -2.75 11.61
CA VAL A 239 -3.66 -4.03 12.21
C VAL A 239 -4.47 -3.82 13.48
N ARG A 240 -5.58 -4.54 13.58
CA ARG A 240 -6.40 -4.65 14.81
C ARG A 240 -6.62 -6.13 15.09
N TRP A 241 -6.68 -6.51 16.36
CA TRP A 241 -6.95 -7.89 16.73
C TRP A 241 -7.95 -7.99 17.89
N SER A 242 -8.58 -9.16 18.00
CA SER A 242 -9.43 -9.52 19.12
C SER A 242 -9.40 -11.04 19.36
N LEU A 243 -9.83 -11.48 20.53
CA LEU A 243 -10.12 -12.89 20.82
C LEU A 243 -11.62 -13.13 20.73
N GLU A 244 -12.02 -14.13 19.96
CA GLU A 244 -13.39 -14.67 19.93
C GLU A 244 -13.36 -16.08 20.56
N GLY A 245 -13.55 -16.12 21.89
CA GLY A 245 -13.26 -17.33 22.67
C GLY A 245 -11.76 -17.65 22.63
N ASP A 246 -11.41 -18.82 22.07
CA ASP A 246 -10.03 -19.30 21.93
C ASP A 246 -9.41 -19.00 20.55
N ILE A 247 -10.09 -18.26 19.69
CA ILE A 247 -9.68 -17.97 18.30
C ILE A 247 -9.20 -16.52 18.20
N GLY A 248 -8.01 -16.31 17.65
CA GLY A 248 -7.49 -14.98 17.34
C GLY A 248 -8.07 -14.46 16.02
N VAL A 249 -8.66 -13.27 16.04
CA VAL A 249 -9.11 -12.56 14.82
C VAL A 249 -8.19 -11.39 14.59
N VAL A 250 -7.46 -11.40 13.49
CA VAL A 250 -6.51 -10.35 13.10
C VAL A 250 -6.99 -9.70 11.82
N ARG A 251 -7.38 -8.43 11.90
CA ARG A 251 -7.80 -7.64 10.75
C ARG A 251 -6.65 -6.78 10.28
N LEU A 252 -6.31 -6.90 9.00
CA LEU A 252 -5.37 -6.03 8.31
C LEU A 252 -6.13 -5.16 7.30
N SER A 253 -6.14 -3.85 7.50
CA SER A 253 -6.91 -2.89 6.68
C SER A 253 -6.12 -2.35 5.48
N ARG A 254 -4.79 -2.35 5.53
CA ARG A 254 -3.91 -1.85 4.46
C ARG A 254 -2.49 -2.40 4.64
N PHE A 255 -1.75 -2.56 3.54
CA PHE A 255 -0.34 -2.97 3.55
C PHE A 255 0.57 -1.73 3.53
N SER A 256 0.63 -0.99 4.65
CA SER A 256 1.62 0.06 4.90
C SER A 256 2.93 -0.54 5.44
N GLU A 257 3.98 0.28 5.59
CA GLU A 257 5.27 -0.15 6.16
C GLU A 257 5.14 -0.78 7.55
N GLN A 258 4.04 -0.50 8.27
CA GLN A 258 3.76 -1.02 9.62
C GLN A 258 2.96 -2.35 9.61
N ALA A 259 2.57 -2.86 8.43
CA ALA A 259 1.65 -4.01 8.33
C ALA A 259 2.22 -5.29 8.96
N PHE A 260 3.44 -5.68 8.58
CA PHE A 260 4.08 -6.90 9.10
C PHE A 260 4.33 -6.84 10.60
N VAL A 261 4.90 -5.73 11.09
CA VAL A 261 5.14 -5.52 12.52
C VAL A 261 3.83 -5.55 13.30
N GLY A 262 2.77 -4.98 12.73
CA GLY A 262 1.43 -5.03 13.30
C GLY A 262 0.88 -6.47 13.42
N ILE A 263 1.07 -7.31 12.41
CA ILE A 263 0.68 -8.74 12.43
C ILE A 263 1.50 -9.49 13.50
N GLU A 264 2.81 -9.29 13.52
CA GLU A 264 3.70 -9.93 14.50
C GLU A 264 3.30 -9.57 15.95
N ASN A 265 3.02 -8.29 16.21
CA ASN A 265 2.57 -7.83 17.52
C ASN A 265 1.19 -8.41 17.87
N ALA A 266 0.23 -8.41 16.94
CA ALA A 266 -1.09 -8.99 17.16
C ALA A 266 -1.02 -10.48 17.56
N ILE A 267 -0.15 -11.25 16.90
CA ILE A 267 0.07 -12.66 17.24
C ILE A 267 0.69 -12.80 18.63
N LYS A 268 1.72 -11.99 18.97
CA LYS A 268 2.33 -11.98 20.30
C LYS A 268 1.32 -11.64 21.40
N ASP A 269 0.47 -10.64 21.16
CA ASP A 269 -0.54 -10.20 22.09
C ASP A 269 -1.62 -11.28 22.30
N ILE A 270 -2.07 -11.95 21.22
CA ILE A 270 -3.00 -13.08 21.30
C ILE A 270 -2.42 -14.20 22.17
N TYR A 271 -1.14 -14.52 22.04
CA TYR A 271 -0.49 -15.52 22.89
C TYR A 271 -0.36 -15.04 24.32
N ALA A 272 -0.05 -13.77 24.54
CA ALA A 272 0.06 -13.19 25.88
C ALA A 272 -1.27 -13.20 26.64
N GLU A 273 -2.37 -12.84 26.00
CA GLU A 273 -3.73 -12.89 26.56
C GLU A 273 -4.17 -14.33 26.91
N ARG A 274 -3.48 -15.34 26.36
CA ARG A 274 -3.74 -16.76 26.57
C ARG A 274 -2.67 -17.42 27.42
N ASP A 275 -1.96 -16.67 28.25
CA ASP A 275 -0.87 -17.17 29.11
C ASP A 275 0.19 -18.00 28.35
N GLY A 276 0.48 -17.65 27.11
CA GLY A 276 1.42 -18.34 26.22
C GLY A 276 0.86 -19.59 25.52
N VAL A 277 -0.41 -19.91 25.70
CA VAL A 277 -1.07 -21.07 25.04
C VAL A 277 -1.48 -20.69 23.62
N ALA A 278 -1.14 -21.54 22.66
CA ALA A 278 -1.53 -21.35 21.27
C ALA A 278 -3.07 -21.19 21.12
N PRO A 279 -3.53 -20.26 20.26
CA PRO A 279 -4.95 -20.15 19.96
C PRO A 279 -5.44 -21.40 19.24
N LYS A 280 -6.71 -21.71 19.33
CA LYS A 280 -7.37 -22.81 18.62
C LYS A 280 -7.29 -22.63 17.10
N GLY A 281 -7.22 -21.41 16.64
CA GLY A 281 -7.03 -20.99 15.26
C GLY A 281 -6.84 -19.49 15.16
N ILE A 282 -6.42 -19.05 13.97
CA ILE A 282 -6.31 -17.62 13.61
C ILE A 282 -7.21 -17.35 12.42
N ILE A 283 -7.94 -16.25 12.44
CA ILE A 283 -8.67 -15.68 11.31
C ILE A 283 -7.94 -14.43 10.88
N LEU A 284 -7.39 -14.42 9.65
CA LEU A 284 -6.81 -13.23 9.02
C LEU A 284 -7.90 -12.57 8.16
N ASP A 285 -8.39 -11.41 8.58
CA ASP A 285 -9.43 -10.66 7.87
C ASP A 285 -8.79 -9.63 6.93
N LEU A 286 -8.85 -9.92 5.62
CA LEU A 286 -8.40 -9.06 4.52
C LEU A 286 -9.57 -8.40 3.77
N ARG A 287 -10.80 -8.51 4.26
CA ARG A 287 -11.96 -7.89 3.61
C ARG A 287 -11.82 -6.37 3.58
N ASN A 288 -12.20 -5.75 2.45
CA ASN A 288 -12.07 -4.30 2.21
C ASN A 288 -10.64 -3.78 2.41
N ASN A 289 -9.62 -4.61 2.21
CA ASN A 289 -8.24 -4.20 2.18
C ASN A 289 -7.80 -4.00 0.70
N PRO A 290 -7.62 -2.74 0.23
CA PRO A 290 -7.31 -2.45 -1.17
C PRO A 290 -5.87 -2.81 -1.57
N GLY A 291 -5.08 -3.34 -0.63
CA GLY A 291 -3.68 -3.67 -0.84
C GLY A 291 -2.73 -2.66 -0.21
N GLY A 292 -1.66 -2.36 -0.91
CA GLY A 292 -0.57 -1.47 -0.50
C GLY A 292 0.78 -1.99 -0.99
N LEU A 293 1.80 -1.93 -0.14
CA LEU A 293 3.17 -2.31 -0.48
C LEU A 293 3.31 -3.82 -0.75
N VAL A 294 3.99 -4.13 -1.86
CA VAL A 294 4.25 -5.53 -2.27
C VAL A 294 5.16 -6.25 -1.28
N ASP A 295 6.23 -5.60 -0.84
CA ASP A 295 7.17 -6.16 0.14
C ASP A 295 6.47 -6.48 1.48
N GLN A 296 5.54 -5.64 1.92
CA GLN A 296 4.72 -5.92 3.11
C GLN A 296 3.79 -7.12 2.88
N SER A 297 3.25 -7.31 1.68
CA SER A 297 2.48 -8.52 1.38
C SER A 297 3.34 -9.78 1.42
N VAL A 298 4.59 -9.68 0.95
CA VAL A 298 5.56 -10.78 1.03
C VAL A 298 5.87 -11.09 2.50
N TYR A 299 6.19 -10.11 3.33
CA TYR A 299 6.47 -10.32 4.76
C TYR A 299 5.25 -10.87 5.53
N VAL A 300 4.05 -10.36 5.24
CA VAL A 300 2.82 -10.88 5.88
C VAL A 300 2.52 -12.31 5.45
N ALA A 301 2.73 -12.68 4.18
CA ALA A 301 2.57 -14.07 3.75
C ALA A 301 3.66 -14.97 4.34
N ASP A 302 4.90 -14.48 4.37
CA ASP A 302 6.07 -15.14 4.97
C ASP A 302 5.82 -15.51 6.44
N ALA A 303 5.21 -14.60 7.22
CA ALA A 303 4.81 -14.87 8.61
C ALA A 303 3.99 -16.15 8.81
N PHE A 304 3.34 -16.65 7.77
CA PHE A 304 2.51 -17.88 7.82
C PHE A 304 3.09 -19.02 6.98
N LEU A 305 4.18 -18.82 6.23
CA LEU A 305 4.76 -19.79 5.29
C LEU A 305 6.22 -20.07 5.65
N LYS A 306 6.60 -21.31 5.83
CA LYS A 306 7.98 -21.69 6.15
C LYS A 306 8.94 -21.56 4.96
N GLN A 307 8.45 -21.70 3.73
CA GLN A 307 9.24 -21.68 2.51
C GLN A 307 8.35 -21.69 1.26
N GLY A 308 8.96 -21.39 0.13
CA GLY A 308 8.33 -21.47 -1.18
C GLY A 308 7.96 -20.08 -1.73
N ALA A 309 7.49 -20.04 -2.97
CA ALA A 309 7.14 -18.76 -3.60
C ALA A 309 5.94 -18.12 -2.89
N VAL A 310 6.00 -16.81 -2.67
CA VAL A 310 4.85 -15.99 -2.26
C VAL A 310 4.17 -15.40 -3.48
N VAL A 311 4.95 -14.77 -4.35
CA VAL A 311 4.44 -14.13 -5.56
C VAL A 311 5.52 -14.08 -6.62
N MET A 312 5.12 -14.11 -7.87
CA MET A 312 5.99 -13.86 -9.03
C MET A 312 5.49 -12.62 -9.76
N THR A 313 6.41 -11.78 -10.23
CA THR A 313 6.11 -10.67 -11.14
C THR A 313 6.66 -10.95 -12.52
N ARG A 314 5.96 -10.50 -13.57
CA ARG A 314 6.44 -10.54 -14.94
C ARG A 314 6.16 -9.21 -15.61
N GLY A 315 7.21 -8.52 -16.00
CA GLY A 315 7.17 -7.29 -16.75
C GLY A 315 7.62 -7.47 -18.19
N ARG A 316 7.56 -6.38 -18.95
CA ARG A 316 8.08 -6.34 -20.32
C ARG A 316 9.60 -6.46 -20.36
N LEU A 317 10.27 -5.90 -19.37
CA LEU A 317 11.73 -5.95 -19.23
C LEU A 317 12.13 -7.05 -18.24
N PRO A 318 13.27 -7.77 -18.48
CA PRO A 318 13.71 -8.84 -17.58
C PRO A 318 13.88 -8.41 -16.13
N GLN A 319 14.32 -7.17 -15.86
CA GLN A 319 14.49 -6.61 -14.52
C GLN A 319 13.18 -6.35 -13.78
N GLU A 320 12.05 -6.34 -14.48
CA GLU A 320 10.70 -6.19 -13.92
C GLU A 320 10.08 -7.54 -13.55
N SER A 321 10.79 -8.63 -13.87
CA SER A 321 10.38 -10.00 -13.54
C SER A 321 11.15 -10.46 -12.32
N ALA A 322 10.43 -10.84 -11.26
CA ALA A 322 11.00 -11.28 -10.00
C ALA A 322 10.18 -12.42 -9.40
N ARG A 323 10.81 -13.15 -8.50
CA ARG A 323 10.17 -14.14 -7.64
C ARG A 323 10.52 -13.80 -6.20
N TYR A 324 9.50 -13.76 -5.37
CA TYR A 324 9.61 -13.52 -3.94
C TYR A 324 9.27 -14.82 -3.21
N ASP A 325 10.20 -15.27 -2.37
CA ASP A 325 10.08 -16.53 -1.63
C ASP A 325 10.01 -16.28 -0.14
N ALA A 326 9.18 -17.07 0.55
CA ALA A 326 9.13 -17.15 1.99
C ALA A 326 10.42 -17.75 2.56
N LYS A 327 10.82 -17.32 3.75
CA LYS A 327 12.04 -17.72 4.45
C LYS A 327 11.69 -18.12 5.89
N PRO A 328 12.30 -19.20 6.41
CA PRO A 328 12.06 -19.61 7.79
C PRO A 328 12.39 -18.50 8.79
N ASP A 329 11.47 -18.22 9.69
CA ASP A 329 11.63 -17.26 10.77
C ASP A 329 11.12 -17.79 12.13
N PRO A 330 11.34 -17.09 13.26
CA PRO A 330 10.88 -17.55 14.58
C PRO A 330 9.34 -17.62 14.71
N LEU A 331 8.59 -16.83 13.94
CA LEU A 331 7.13 -16.80 13.99
C LEU A 331 6.55 -18.09 13.40
N ASP A 332 7.18 -18.65 12.36
CA ASP A 332 6.83 -19.93 11.77
C ASP A 332 6.73 -21.05 12.79
N ALA A 333 7.69 -21.13 13.69
CA ALA A 333 7.72 -22.15 14.73
C ALA A 333 6.57 -21.98 15.74
N GLN A 334 6.07 -20.76 15.92
CA GLN A 334 5.00 -20.43 16.85
C GLN A 334 3.63 -20.74 16.28
N ILE A 335 3.39 -20.48 14.99
CA ILE A 335 2.05 -20.53 14.40
C ILE A 335 1.87 -21.60 13.31
N ALA A 336 2.93 -22.36 12.99
CA ALA A 336 2.88 -23.35 11.89
C ALA A 336 1.72 -24.34 11.97
N ASP A 337 1.45 -24.82 13.18
CA ASP A 337 0.43 -25.84 13.42
C ASP A 337 -0.94 -25.25 13.83
N VAL A 338 -1.02 -23.90 13.92
CA VAL A 338 -2.27 -23.22 14.26
C VAL A 338 -3.14 -23.14 13.00
N PRO A 339 -4.37 -23.67 13.03
CA PRO A 339 -5.32 -23.55 11.92
C PRO A 339 -5.52 -22.10 11.50
N LEU A 340 -5.50 -21.84 10.19
CA LEU A 340 -5.64 -20.51 9.60
C LEU A 340 -6.80 -20.44 8.63
N VAL A 341 -7.67 -19.47 8.82
CA VAL A 341 -8.71 -19.08 7.87
C VAL A 341 -8.45 -17.64 7.42
N VAL A 342 -8.59 -17.36 6.11
CA VAL A 342 -8.48 -16.02 5.57
C VAL A 342 -9.85 -15.57 5.07
N LEU A 343 -10.29 -14.38 5.50
CA LEU A 343 -11.52 -13.76 4.99
C LEU A 343 -11.20 -12.80 3.86
N ILE A 344 -11.88 -12.95 2.72
CA ILE A 344 -11.77 -12.07 1.55
C ILE A 344 -13.16 -11.66 1.03
N ASN A 345 -13.22 -10.51 0.35
CA ASN A 345 -14.43 -10.04 -0.34
C ASN A 345 -14.06 -9.20 -1.57
N GLY A 346 -15.05 -8.60 -2.24
CA GLY A 346 -14.85 -7.76 -3.41
C GLY A 346 -13.92 -6.56 -3.20
N GLY A 347 -13.75 -6.10 -1.97
CA GLY A 347 -12.83 -5.02 -1.60
C GLY A 347 -11.39 -5.48 -1.28
N SER A 348 -11.12 -6.80 -1.31
CA SER A 348 -9.77 -7.34 -1.16
C SER A 348 -9.04 -7.25 -2.49
N ALA A 349 -7.97 -6.44 -2.58
CA ALA A 349 -7.29 -6.18 -3.85
C ALA A 349 -5.75 -6.21 -3.73
N SER A 350 -5.05 -6.44 -4.83
CA SER A 350 -3.59 -6.28 -4.98
C SER A 350 -2.79 -7.08 -3.92
N ALA A 351 -2.09 -6.42 -2.99
CA ALA A 351 -1.32 -7.05 -1.91
C ALA A 351 -2.14 -8.06 -1.08
N SER A 352 -3.44 -7.79 -0.86
CA SER A 352 -4.37 -8.74 -0.21
C SER A 352 -4.53 -10.01 -1.03
N GLU A 353 -4.57 -9.88 -2.34
CA GLU A 353 -4.71 -11.01 -3.27
C GLU A 353 -3.40 -11.82 -3.37
N ILE A 354 -2.25 -11.14 -3.23
CA ILE A 354 -0.95 -11.82 -3.11
C ILE A 354 -0.95 -12.73 -1.89
N VAL A 355 -1.30 -12.19 -0.71
CA VAL A 355 -1.33 -12.97 0.55
C VAL A 355 -2.35 -14.09 0.47
N ALA A 356 -3.59 -13.79 0.07
CA ALA A 356 -4.65 -14.79 -0.05
C ALA A 356 -4.28 -15.91 -1.03
N GLY A 357 -3.79 -15.54 -2.23
CA GLY A 357 -3.37 -16.49 -3.26
C GLY A 357 -2.19 -17.35 -2.84
N ALA A 358 -1.19 -16.77 -2.16
CA ALA A 358 -0.05 -17.52 -1.64
C ALA A 358 -0.48 -18.55 -0.59
N LEU A 359 -1.25 -18.13 0.42
CA LEU A 359 -1.71 -19.01 1.49
C LEU A 359 -2.65 -20.12 0.97
N GLN A 360 -3.47 -19.83 -0.04
CA GLN A 360 -4.32 -20.80 -0.71
C GLN A 360 -3.50 -21.82 -1.50
N ASP A 361 -2.56 -21.37 -2.34
CA ASP A 361 -1.75 -22.25 -3.19
C ASP A 361 -0.85 -23.18 -2.38
N HIS A 362 -0.31 -22.69 -1.25
CA HIS A 362 0.46 -23.50 -0.31
C HIS A 362 -0.40 -24.40 0.59
N LYS A 363 -1.73 -24.34 0.48
CA LYS A 363 -2.64 -25.06 1.38
C LYS A 363 -2.39 -24.75 2.86
N ARG A 364 -1.93 -23.52 3.16
CA ARG A 364 -1.70 -23.05 4.52
C ARG A 364 -2.97 -22.56 5.19
N ALA A 365 -3.87 -21.97 4.40
CA ALA A 365 -5.13 -21.44 4.88
C ALA A 365 -6.30 -21.89 4.01
N THR A 366 -7.50 -21.93 4.60
CA THR A 366 -8.76 -22.01 3.87
C THR A 366 -9.31 -20.60 3.70
N LEU A 367 -9.58 -20.20 2.47
CA LEU A 367 -10.18 -18.90 2.15
C LEU A 367 -11.69 -18.96 2.23
N VAL A 368 -12.30 -18.05 2.98
CA VAL A 368 -13.75 -17.94 3.18
C VAL A 368 -14.23 -16.54 2.80
N GLY A 369 -15.38 -16.45 2.16
CA GLY A 369 -15.97 -15.16 1.80
C GLY A 369 -16.49 -15.12 0.37
N THR A 370 -16.19 -14.05 -0.37
CA THR A 370 -16.54 -13.88 -1.77
C THR A 370 -15.31 -13.54 -2.59
N ARG A 371 -15.40 -13.66 -3.93
CA ARG A 371 -14.28 -13.40 -4.84
C ARG A 371 -13.70 -11.99 -4.61
N SER A 372 -12.37 -11.91 -4.64
CA SER A 372 -11.64 -10.65 -4.54
C SER A 372 -11.72 -9.79 -5.81
N PHE A 373 -11.16 -8.59 -5.78
CA PHE A 373 -11.27 -7.58 -6.82
C PHE A 373 -10.65 -7.96 -8.17
N GLY A 374 -9.46 -8.56 -8.16
CA GLY A 374 -8.73 -8.96 -9.38
C GLY A 374 -7.66 -7.98 -9.83
N LYS A 375 -7.08 -7.16 -8.95
CA LYS A 375 -5.98 -6.26 -9.30
C LYS A 375 -4.65 -7.01 -9.30
N GLY A 376 -4.26 -7.53 -10.47
CA GLY A 376 -3.03 -8.27 -10.68
C GLY A 376 -1.90 -7.48 -11.34
N SER A 377 -1.98 -6.15 -11.39
CA SER A 377 -0.99 -5.26 -11.99
C SER A 377 -0.07 -4.63 -10.94
N VAL A 378 1.23 -4.52 -11.28
CA VAL A 378 2.27 -3.87 -10.48
C VAL A 378 2.43 -2.43 -10.94
N GLN A 379 2.25 -1.46 -10.03
CA GLN A 379 2.54 -0.07 -10.30
C GLN A 379 3.91 0.32 -9.74
N SER A 380 4.78 0.83 -10.62
CA SER A 380 6.01 1.49 -10.22
C SER A 380 5.75 2.98 -10.02
N ILE A 381 6.24 3.52 -8.90
CA ILE A 381 6.17 4.95 -8.60
C ILE A 381 7.49 5.57 -8.96
N ILE A 382 7.49 6.44 -9.96
CA ILE A 382 8.68 7.12 -10.49
C ILE A 382 8.59 8.58 -10.08
N SER A 383 9.46 8.99 -9.14
CA SER A 383 9.51 10.39 -8.70
C SER A 383 9.97 11.31 -9.81
N LEU A 384 9.28 12.44 -9.97
CA LEU A 384 9.61 13.52 -10.89
C LEU A 384 10.17 14.74 -10.13
N GLY A 385 10.68 14.53 -8.92
CA GLY A 385 11.22 15.58 -8.07
C GLY A 385 10.13 16.54 -7.60
N PRO A 386 10.29 17.86 -7.80
CA PRO A 386 9.32 18.85 -7.33
C PRO A 386 7.98 18.81 -8.08
N ASP A 387 7.92 18.11 -9.22
CA ASP A 387 6.72 17.99 -10.06
C ASP A 387 5.85 16.79 -9.69
N GLY A 388 6.09 16.12 -8.55
CA GLY A 388 5.32 14.98 -8.07
C GLY A 388 5.87 13.64 -8.52
N ALA A 389 5.01 12.74 -9.00
CA ALA A 389 5.41 11.40 -9.45
C ALA A 389 4.56 10.89 -10.61
N MET A 390 5.09 9.88 -11.29
CA MET A 390 4.36 9.07 -12.27
C MET A 390 4.13 7.68 -11.69
N ARG A 391 2.86 7.23 -11.68
CA ARG A 391 2.48 5.86 -11.38
C ARG A 391 2.28 5.13 -12.69
N LEU A 392 3.06 4.09 -12.93
CA LEU A 392 3.07 3.36 -14.19
C LEU A 392 2.97 1.85 -13.95
N THR A 393 2.09 1.17 -14.68
CA THR A 393 2.00 -0.29 -14.66
C THR A 393 3.19 -0.88 -15.41
N THR A 394 4.04 -1.65 -14.71
CA THR A 394 5.29 -2.20 -15.25
C THR A 394 5.31 -3.72 -15.29
N ALA A 395 4.49 -4.41 -14.49
CA ALA A 395 4.45 -5.86 -14.45
C ALA A 395 3.07 -6.38 -14.03
N ARG A 396 2.90 -7.71 -14.06
CA ARG A 396 1.73 -8.43 -13.55
C ARG A 396 2.13 -9.42 -12.48
N TYR A 397 1.21 -9.65 -11.52
CA TYR A 397 1.36 -10.64 -10.46
C TYR A 397 0.86 -12.02 -10.86
N TYR A 398 1.56 -13.03 -10.38
CA TYR A 398 1.17 -14.43 -10.47
C TYR A 398 1.34 -15.11 -9.11
N THR A 399 0.37 -15.94 -8.76
CA THR A 399 0.43 -16.76 -7.54
C THR A 399 1.52 -17.85 -7.64
N PRO A 400 1.89 -18.50 -6.53
CA PRO A 400 2.86 -19.62 -6.57
C PRO A 400 2.56 -20.68 -7.61
N ASN A 401 1.28 -21.03 -7.82
CA ASN A 401 0.82 -21.97 -8.84
C ASN A 401 0.69 -21.35 -10.24
N ASN A 402 1.30 -20.17 -10.46
CA ASN A 402 1.30 -19.48 -11.76
C ASN A 402 -0.09 -19.06 -12.27
N ARG A 403 -1.06 -18.84 -11.37
CA ARG A 403 -2.36 -18.27 -11.71
C ARG A 403 -2.25 -16.75 -11.84
N SER A 404 -2.87 -16.18 -12.88
CA SER A 404 -2.99 -14.70 -12.98
C SER A 404 -4.00 -14.20 -11.95
N ILE A 405 -3.68 -13.10 -11.27
CA ILE A 405 -4.62 -12.38 -10.42
C ILE A 405 -5.41 -11.36 -11.25
N GLN A 406 -4.77 -10.80 -12.31
CA GLN A 406 -5.34 -9.72 -13.14
C GLN A 406 -6.69 -10.14 -13.72
N ALA A 407 -7.70 -9.28 -13.52
CA ALA A 407 -9.09 -9.42 -13.96
C ALA A 407 -9.87 -10.65 -13.41
N LEU A 408 -9.17 -11.60 -12.78
CA LEU A 408 -9.77 -12.86 -12.29
C LEU A 408 -10.01 -12.83 -10.78
N GLY A 409 -9.12 -12.20 -10.02
CA GLY A 409 -9.12 -12.22 -8.56
C GLY A 409 -8.80 -13.59 -7.98
N ILE A 410 -8.97 -13.68 -6.66
CA ILE A 410 -8.85 -14.92 -5.89
C ILE A 410 -10.25 -15.38 -5.52
N THR A 411 -10.60 -16.59 -5.96
CA THR A 411 -11.85 -17.26 -5.57
C THR A 411 -11.66 -17.93 -4.23
N PRO A 412 -12.54 -17.71 -3.24
CA PRO A 412 -12.44 -18.38 -1.95
C PRO A 412 -12.66 -19.90 -2.10
N ASP A 413 -12.08 -20.69 -1.19
CA ASP A 413 -12.31 -22.12 -1.13
C ASP A 413 -13.75 -22.46 -0.68
N ILE A 414 -14.33 -21.57 0.15
CA ILE A 414 -15.70 -21.66 0.66
C ILE A 414 -16.39 -20.32 0.45
N GLU A 415 -17.37 -20.32 -0.47
CA GLU A 415 -18.16 -19.11 -0.70
C GLU A 415 -19.19 -18.92 0.43
N VAL A 416 -19.09 -17.78 1.12
CA VAL A 416 -20.05 -17.35 2.13
C VAL A 416 -20.42 -15.89 1.85
N ARG A 417 -21.70 -15.65 1.59
CA ARG A 417 -22.23 -14.29 1.33
C ARG A 417 -22.74 -13.67 2.61
N GLN A 418 -22.58 -12.36 2.73
CA GLN A 418 -23.19 -11.58 3.81
C GLN A 418 -24.69 -11.42 3.61
N VAL A 419 -25.41 -11.25 4.71
CA VAL A 419 -26.80 -10.79 4.69
C VAL A 419 -26.79 -9.28 4.61
N VAL A 420 -27.04 -8.75 3.39
CA VAL A 420 -27.00 -7.32 3.14
C VAL A 420 -28.33 -6.70 3.50
N PRO A 421 -28.37 -5.61 4.31
CA PRO A 421 -29.59 -4.86 4.61
C PRO A 421 -30.31 -4.39 3.33
N GLU A 422 -31.63 -4.36 3.37
CA GLU A 422 -32.46 -4.07 2.18
C GLU A 422 -32.11 -2.71 1.55
N GLU A 423 -31.79 -1.70 2.37
CA GLU A 423 -31.40 -0.36 1.94
C GLU A 423 -30.02 -0.30 1.21
N LEU A 424 -29.17 -1.30 1.39
CA LEU A 424 -27.84 -1.39 0.78
C LEU A 424 -27.81 -2.36 -0.41
N GLN A 425 -28.83 -3.19 -0.61
CA GLN A 425 -28.87 -4.16 -1.69
C GLN A 425 -28.67 -3.50 -3.06
N GLY A 426 -27.74 -4.06 -3.86
CA GLY A 426 -27.34 -3.54 -5.16
C GLY A 426 -26.41 -2.31 -5.11
N ARG A 427 -26.08 -1.81 -3.92
CA ARG A 427 -25.05 -0.79 -3.70
C ARG A 427 -23.81 -1.32 -2.98
N ASP A 428 -23.92 -2.52 -2.48
CA ASP A 428 -22.87 -3.25 -1.73
C ASP A 428 -21.91 -3.99 -2.66
N GLU A 429 -22.26 -4.16 -3.93
CA GLU A 429 -21.43 -4.84 -4.91
C GLU A 429 -20.56 -3.86 -5.69
N ILE A 430 -19.26 -4.16 -5.75
CA ILE A 430 -18.35 -3.46 -6.66
C ILE A 430 -18.03 -4.35 -7.86
N ILE A 431 -17.97 -3.72 -9.01
CA ILE A 431 -17.46 -4.36 -10.22
C ILE A 431 -15.96 -4.51 -10.02
N GLY A 432 -15.46 -5.74 -10.18
CA GLY A 432 -14.02 -6.01 -10.07
C GLY A 432 -13.22 -5.39 -11.22
N GLU A 433 -11.93 -5.67 -11.25
CA GLU A 433 -10.97 -5.14 -12.24
C GLU A 433 -11.44 -5.32 -13.69
N ALA A 434 -12.03 -6.47 -14.03
CA ALA A 434 -12.55 -6.78 -15.37
C ALA A 434 -13.67 -5.82 -15.84
N GLY A 435 -14.30 -5.10 -14.92
CA GLY A 435 -15.34 -4.11 -15.24
C GLY A 435 -14.81 -2.70 -15.47
N LEU A 436 -13.54 -2.42 -15.22
CA LEU A 436 -12.93 -1.11 -15.42
C LEU A 436 -12.66 -0.86 -16.90
N ALA A 437 -13.01 0.35 -17.37
CA ALA A 437 -12.71 0.74 -18.74
C ALA A 437 -11.18 0.79 -18.96
N GLY A 438 -10.71 0.10 -19.98
CA GLY A 438 -9.28 0.06 -20.31
C GLY A 438 -8.44 -0.85 -19.40
N HIS A 439 -9.07 -1.75 -18.61
CA HIS A 439 -8.32 -2.72 -17.82
C HIS A 439 -7.41 -3.61 -18.68
N ILE A 440 -6.36 -4.12 -18.08
CA ILE A 440 -5.42 -5.00 -18.74
C ILE A 440 -6.02 -6.40 -18.82
N THR A 441 -6.31 -6.88 -20.02
CA THR A 441 -6.92 -8.19 -20.25
C THR A 441 -5.96 -9.36 -20.02
N VAL A 442 -6.52 -10.54 -19.75
CA VAL A 442 -5.78 -11.79 -19.59
C VAL A 442 -6.06 -12.69 -20.79
N GLU A 443 -5.03 -12.94 -21.58
CA GLU A 443 -5.14 -13.73 -22.80
C GLU A 443 -5.54 -15.17 -22.50
N GLY A 444 -6.55 -15.68 -23.21
CA GLY A 444 -6.99 -17.08 -23.14
C GLY A 444 -7.79 -17.46 -21.88
N GLN A 445 -8.24 -16.50 -21.07
CA GLN A 445 -9.09 -16.75 -19.90
C GLN A 445 -10.41 -15.96 -19.99
N GLU A 446 -11.49 -16.56 -19.53
CA GLU A 446 -12.78 -15.85 -19.43
C GLU A 446 -12.78 -14.94 -18.19
N GLU A 447 -12.87 -13.65 -18.43
CA GLU A 447 -12.99 -12.63 -17.39
C GLU A 447 -14.45 -12.53 -16.96
N THR A 448 -14.67 -12.31 -15.66
CA THR A 448 -16.04 -12.14 -15.14
C THR A 448 -16.23 -10.73 -14.58
N THR A 449 -17.26 -10.07 -15.09
CA THR A 449 -17.70 -8.73 -14.64
C THR A 449 -18.75 -8.79 -13.53
N VAL A 450 -19.05 -9.99 -13.01
CA VAL A 450 -19.98 -10.13 -11.88
C VAL A 450 -19.41 -9.46 -10.65
N GLY A 451 -20.16 -8.55 -10.08
CA GLY A 451 -19.80 -7.82 -8.86
C GLY A 451 -19.65 -8.76 -7.65
N SER A 452 -18.89 -8.32 -6.67
CA SER A 452 -18.70 -8.99 -5.38
C SER A 452 -18.98 -7.99 -4.26
N SER A 453 -19.73 -8.43 -3.23
CA SER A 453 -20.10 -7.55 -2.13
C SER A 453 -18.88 -7.10 -1.33
N VAL A 454 -18.90 -5.85 -0.91
CA VAL A 454 -17.94 -5.23 0.03
C VAL A 454 -18.56 -5.01 1.40
N TYR A 455 -19.83 -5.36 1.59
CA TYR A 455 -20.52 -5.17 2.85
C TYR A 455 -19.93 -6.07 3.95
N VAL A 456 -19.59 -5.46 5.07
CA VAL A 456 -19.18 -6.13 6.30
C VAL A 456 -19.98 -5.51 7.46
N PRO A 457 -20.80 -6.28 8.18
CA PRO A 457 -21.56 -5.77 9.33
C PRO A 457 -20.64 -5.19 10.41
N GLN A 458 -21.11 -4.17 11.13
CA GLN A 458 -20.41 -3.64 12.31
C GLN A 458 -20.54 -4.58 13.52
N ASP A 459 -21.72 -5.18 13.69
CA ASP A 459 -21.92 -6.19 14.72
C ASP A 459 -21.36 -7.54 14.24
N LYS A 460 -20.36 -8.03 14.97
CA LYS A 460 -19.74 -9.34 14.71
C LYS A 460 -20.75 -10.50 14.76
N ALA A 461 -21.82 -10.38 15.51
CA ALA A 461 -22.86 -11.42 15.60
C ALA A 461 -23.65 -11.55 14.28
N GLU A 462 -23.76 -10.47 13.51
CA GLU A 462 -24.42 -10.43 12.21
C GLU A 462 -23.47 -10.74 11.05
N ASP A 463 -22.16 -10.81 11.29
CA ASP A 463 -21.14 -11.11 10.29
C ASP A 463 -21.13 -12.60 9.92
N ALA A 464 -21.90 -12.98 8.92
CA ALA A 464 -22.06 -14.37 8.50
C ALA A 464 -20.74 -15.03 8.13
N GLN A 465 -19.81 -14.31 7.50
CA GLN A 465 -18.50 -14.82 7.10
C GLN A 465 -17.61 -15.08 8.32
N LEU A 466 -17.55 -14.13 9.25
CA LEU A 466 -16.80 -14.29 10.50
C LEU A 466 -17.38 -15.42 11.34
N GLN A 467 -18.72 -15.46 11.51
CA GLN A 467 -19.39 -16.50 12.27
C GLN A 467 -19.19 -17.89 11.67
N PHE A 468 -19.19 -17.99 10.33
CA PHE A 468 -18.88 -19.24 9.63
C PHE A 468 -17.44 -19.70 9.92
N ALA A 469 -16.46 -18.79 9.79
CA ALA A 469 -15.05 -19.09 10.06
C ALA A 469 -14.82 -19.54 11.52
N LEU A 470 -15.48 -18.89 12.48
CA LEU A 470 -15.43 -19.27 13.90
C LEU A 470 -15.98 -20.68 14.13
N ARG A 471 -17.16 -21.02 13.56
CA ARG A 471 -17.74 -22.36 13.67
C ARG A 471 -16.87 -23.42 12.99
N LEU A 472 -16.26 -23.09 11.85
CA LEU A 472 -15.36 -23.98 11.12
C LEU A 472 -14.14 -24.38 11.99
N ILE A 473 -13.46 -23.38 12.59
CA ILE A 473 -12.33 -23.61 13.49
C ILE A 473 -12.78 -24.34 14.78
N ASN A 474 -13.97 -24.07 15.26
CA ASN A 474 -14.54 -24.77 16.42
C ASN A 474 -14.95 -26.21 16.16
N GLY A 475 -15.04 -26.62 14.89
CA GLY A 475 -15.51 -27.95 14.50
C GLY A 475 -17.03 -28.10 14.61
N GLU A 476 -17.75 -27.00 14.70
CA GLU A 476 -19.23 -26.93 14.68
C GLU A 476 -19.76 -26.93 13.24
N GLU A 477 -18.91 -26.54 12.30
CA GLU A 477 -19.15 -26.59 10.85
C GLU A 477 -18.12 -27.50 10.21
N THR A 478 -18.50 -28.21 9.14
CA THR A 478 -17.60 -29.11 8.39
C THR A 478 -17.62 -28.75 6.90
N ASN A 479 -16.46 -28.67 6.29
CA ASN A 479 -16.31 -28.46 4.86
C ASN A 479 -15.10 -29.24 4.35
N GLU A 480 -15.19 -29.80 3.13
CA GLU A 480 -14.10 -30.57 2.51
C GLU A 480 -12.84 -29.77 2.28
N ALA A 481 -12.97 -28.43 2.11
CA ALA A 481 -11.84 -27.52 1.94
C ALA A 481 -11.15 -27.16 3.27
N TYR A 482 -11.65 -27.62 4.43
CA TYR A 482 -11.05 -27.31 5.73
C TYR A 482 -10.80 -28.58 6.58
N PRO A 483 -9.62 -28.71 7.25
CA PRO A 483 -8.41 -27.93 6.98
C PRO A 483 -7.86 -28.23 5.59
N PRO A 484 -7.14 -27.29 4.96
CA PRO A 484 -6.60 -27.50 3.63
C PRO A 484 -5.61 -28.66 3.65
N ARG A 485 -5.65 -29.50 2.64
CA ARG A 485 -4.79 -30.68 2.53
C ARG A 485 -3.76 -30.44 1.43
N ALA A 486 -2.49 -30.67 1.74
CA ALA A 486 -1.46 -30.80 0.73
C ALA A 486 -1.77 -32.04 -0.13
N GLU A 487 -1.79 -31.89 -1.47
CA GLU A 487 -1.91 -32.98 -2.42
C GLU A 487 -0.67 -33.86 -2.45
#